data_3cc9220d43de1c9ceb6e8d145bdec622
#
_entry.id   3cc9220d43de1c9ceb6e8d145bdec622
#
_cell.length_a   1.000
_cell.length_b   1.000
_cell.length_c   1.000
_cell.angle_alpha   90.00
_cell.angle_beta   90.00
_cell.angle_gamma   90.00
#
_symmetry.space_group_name_H-M   'P 1'
#
loop_
_entity.id
_entity.type
_entity.pdbx_description
1 polymer ?
#
loop_
_entity_poly.entity_id
_entity_poly.type
_entity_poly.pdbx_seq_one_letter_code
_entity_poly.pdbx_strand_id
1 'polypeptide(L)'
;MIISIGIQCTNAKFKNEISKTHTLPFDWMFATPSFVFEMLELLLEKNINIEDLVKNHFFYCDKRANLNGLEHYYTCDNGFALYNTKYNVIFPHDENNIDTINKYIRRFKRLKDLILNSTECLYFIYTSQSSLESGNFTIDGNIVIKDVYVTLTKIYKLIGKFRNKYKMILFDAIQDEPPELLEKNIILYKLNKCNSWVELLPQMKKHNLISP
;
A
#
# COMPACT_ATOMS: atom_id res chain seq x y z
N MET A 1 2.58 11.17 -10.69
CA MET A 1 3.41 10.42 -9.71
C MET A 1 2.67 9.21 -9.17
N ILE A 2 3.37 8.09 -8.85
CA ILE A 2 2.77 6.82 -8.40
C ILE A 2 2.94 6.66 -6.89
N ILE A 3 1.84 6.29 -6.21
CA ILE A 3 1.77 6.04 -4.76
C ILE A 3 1.23 4.63 -4.54
N SER A 4 2.03 3.76 -3.93
CA SER A 4 1.58 2.42 -3.53
C SER A 4 0.64 2.51 -2.33
N ILE A 5 -0.48 1.79 -2.39
CA ILE A 5 -1.42 1.58 -1.30
C ILE A 5 -1.74 0.09 -1.13
N GLY A 6 -0.95 -0.77 -1.72
CA GLY A 6 -1.22 -2.20 -1.82
C GLY A 6 -0.35 -3.04 -0.91
N ILE A 7 -0.65 -4.33 -0.96
CA ILE A 7 -0.36 -5.32 0.06
C ILE A 7 1.12 -5.68 0.19
N GLN A 8 1.93 -5.52 -0.87
CA GLN A 8 3.30 -6.04 -0.88
C GLN A 8 4.31 -5.09 -1.53
N CYS A 9 5.60 -5.43 -1.34
CA CYS A 9 6.76 -4.82 -2.01
C CYS A 9 6.66 -4.80 -3.54
N THR A 10 5.79 -5.57 -4.11
CA THR A 10 5.52 -5.70 -5.53
C THR A 10 5.16 -4.35 -6.16
N ASN A 11 4.32 -3.54 -5.52
CA ASN A 11 3.99 -2.21 -6.00
C ASN A 11 5.19 -1.25 -5.97
N ALA A 12 6.09 -1.42 -5.01
CA ALA A 12 7.32 -0.65 -4.93
C ALA A 12 8.29 -1.00 -6.06
N LYS A 13 8.42 -2.29 -6.40
CA LYS A 13 9.22 -2.74 -7.55
C LYS A 13 8.67 -2.15 -8.85
N PHE A 14 7.37 -2.28 -9.07
CA PHE A 14 6.69 -1.73 -10.24
C PHE A 14 6.87 -0.21 -10.36
N LYS A 15 6.68 0.53 -9.27
CA LYS A 15 6.92 1.96 -9.22
C LYS A 15 8.34 2.34 -9.62
N ASN A 16 9.34 1.59 -9.14
CA ASN A 16 10.75 1.84 -9.44
C ASN A 16 11.11 1.58 -10.91
N GLU A 17 10.42 0.66 -11.58
CA GLU A 17 10.59 0.40 -13.01
C GLU A 17 10.02 1.52 -13.89
N ILE A 18 8.90 2.11 -13.45
CA ILE A 18 8.23 3.18 -14.21
C ILE A 18 8.88 4.55 -14.01
N SER A 19 9.21 4.85 -12.77
CA SER A 19 9.77 6.16 -12.43
C SER A 19 10.72 6.03 -11.25
N LYS A 20 11.93 6.58 -11.38
CA LYS A 20 12.90 6.67 -10.27
C LYS A 20 12.41 7.67 -9.20
N THR A 21 11.22 7.43 -8.66
CA THR A 21 10.62 8.29 -7.65
C THR A 21 11.09 7.92 -6.25
N HIS A 22 10.98 8.86 -5.36
CA HIS A 22 11.31 8.63 -3.96
C HIS A 22 10.41 7.58 -3.30
N THR A 23 10.98 6.76 -2.43
CA THR A 23 10.23 5.79 -1.63
C THR A 23 9.25 6.49 -0.69
N LEU A 24 8.03 5.95 -0.60
CA LEU A 24 6.93 6.41 0.24
C LEU A 24 6.65 5.41 1.38
N PRO A 25 5.79 5.76 2.37
CA PRO A 25 5.64 4.92 3.57
C PRO A 25 5.26 3.48 3.29
N PHE A 26 4.34 3.24 2.34
CA PHE A 26 3.75 1.92 2.10
C PHE A 26 4.48 1.07 1.05
N ASP A 27 5.64 1.52 0.54
CA ASP A 27 6.31 0.87 -0.59
C ASP A 27 6.91 -0.50 -0.28
N TRP A 28 7.46 -0.71 0.91
CA TRP A 28 8.28 -1.88 1.25
C TRP A 28 7.76 -2.63 2.49
N MET A 29 6.47 -2.64 2.65
CA MET A 29 5.82 -3.29 3.78
C MET A 29 4.63 -4.11 3.32
N PHE A 30 4.17 -4.96 4.22
CA PHE A 30 2.91 -5.66 4.06
C PHE A 30 1.82 -4.81 4.73
N ALA A 31 1.07 -4.06 3.93
CA ALA A 31 0.06 -3.13 4.42
C ALA A 31 -1.34 -3.51 3.92
N THR A 32 -2.28 -3.62 4.84
CA THR A 32 -3.70 -3.78 4.48
C THR A 32 -4.32 -2.46 4.06
N PRO A 33 -5.36 -2.45 3.20
CA PRO A 33 -6.08 -1.22 2.87
C PRO A 33 -6.62 -0.48 4.10
N SER A 34 -7.09 -1.21 5.11
CA SER A 34 -7.59 -0.62 6.36
C SER A 34 -6.50 0.14 7.11
N PHE A 35 -5.30 -0.43 7.18
CA PHE A 35 -4.16 0.25 7.78
C PHE A 35 -3.79 1.53 7.01
N VAL A 36 -3.72 1.44 5.68
CA VAL A 36 -3.43 2.59 4.83
C VAL A 36 -4.47 3.70 5.03
N PHE A 37 -5.76 3.32 5.06
CA PHE A 37 -6.83 4.28 5.31
C PHE A 37 -6.66 5.01 6.64
N GLU A 38 -6.42 4.27 7.73
CA GLU A 38 -6.25 4.86 9.05
C GLU A 38 -5.03 5.78 9.13
N MET A 39 -3.91 5.39 8.54
CA MET A 39 -2.71 6.24 8.50
C MET A 39 -2.94 7.53 7.70
N LEU A 40 -3.67 7.45 6.58
CA LEU A 40 -4.03 8.63 5.80
C LEU A 40 -5.04 9.53 6.53
N GLU A 41 -6.01 8.95 7.24
CA GLU A 41 -6.96 9.71 8.06
C GLU A 41 -6.25 10.47 9.19
N LEU A 42 -5.35 9.79 9.91
CA LEU A 42 -4.52 10.41 10.95
C LEU A 42 -3.66 11.55 10.39
N LEU A 43 -3.06 11.32 9.21
CA LEU A 43 -2.16 12.27 8.56
C LEU A 43 -2.87 13.52 8.03
N LEU A 44 -4.02 13.33 7.36
CA LEU A 44 -4.68 14.36 6.56
C LEU A 44 -5.86 15.02 7.29
N GLU A 45 -6.77 14.24 7.88
CA GLU A 45 -7.95 14.77 8.55
C GLU A 45 -7.66 15.15 10.00
N LYS A 46 -7.09 14.26 10.78
CA LYS A 46 -6.76 14.52 12.18
C LYS A 46 -5.49 15.37 12.33
N ASN A 47 -4.72 15.48 11.25
CA ASN A 47 -3.51 16.32 11.16
C ASN A 47 -2.55 16.13 12.34
N ILE A 48 -2.39 14.87 12.80
CA ILE A 48 -1.50 14.57 13.93
C ILE A 48 -0.04 14.82 13.55
N ASN A 49 0.78 15.03 14.56
CA ASN A 49 2.21 15.18 14.35
C ASN A 49 2.79 13.94 13.69
N ILE A 50 3.63 14.10 12.67
CA ILE A 50 4.15 12.98 11.88
C ILE A 50 5.07 12.07 12.72
N GLU A 51 5.77 12.60 13.70
CA GLU A 51 6.59 11.78 14.59
C GLU A 51 5.71 10.89 15.47
N ASP A 52 4.61 11.45 16.00
CA ASP A 52 3.64 10.69 16.79
C ASP A 52 2.92 9.65 15.93
N LEU A 53 2.54 10.02 14.69
CA LEU A 53 1.97 9.07 13.73
C LEU A 53 2.91 7.88 13.51
N VAL A 54 4.19 8.13 13.28
CA VAL A 54 5.16 7.07 13.02
C VAL A 54 5.41 6.23 14.27
N LYS A 55 5.69 6.84 15.41
CA LYS A 55 6.08 6.14 16.64
C LYS A 55 4.93 5.37 17.29
N ASN A 56 3.73 5.96 17.30
CA ASN A 56 2.61 5.46 18.10
C ASN A 56 1.57 4.68 17.28
N HIS A 57 1.62 4.76 15.94
CA HIS A 57 0.64 4.11 15.06
C HIS A 57 1.29 3.29 13.96
N PHE A 58 2.13 3.90 13.12
CA PHE A 58 2.65 3.25 11.93
C PHE A 58 3.70 2.19 12.25
N PHE A 59 4.75 2.54 12.97
CA PHE A 59 5.89 1.67 13.29
C PHE A 59 5.86 1.20 14.75
N TYR A 60 4.68 1.00 15.28
CA TYR A 60 4.50 0.40 16.60
C TYR A 60 4.65 -1.13 16.51
N CYS A 61 5.91 -1.59 16.52
CA CYS A 61 6.24 -3.01 16.39
C CYS A 61 6.44 -3.63 17.77
N ASP A 62 5.40 -4.25 18.29
CA ASP A 62 5.34 -4.86 19.62
C ASP A 62 5.75 -6.34 19.63
N LYS A 63 5.80 -6.98 18.46
CA LYS A 63 6.18 -8.38 18.29
C LYS A 63 7.03 -8.60 17.05
N ARG A 64 7.57 -9.83 16.97
CA ARG A 64 8.10 -10.39 15.71
C ARG A 64 7.18 -11.50 15.26
N ALA A 65 6.73 -11.43 14.01
CA ALA A 65 5.94 -12.46 13.37
C ALA A 65 6.84 -13.49 12.71
N ASN A 66 6.53 -14.76 12.91
CA ASN A 66 7.08 -15.83 12.10
C ASN A 66 6.33 -15.87 10.77
N LEU A 67 7.07 -15.81 9.66
CA LEU A 67 6.51 -15.81 8.31
C LEU A 67 6.49 -17.21 7.70
N ASN A 68 6.16 -18.23 8.48
CA ASN A 68 6.06 -19.62 8.03
C ASN A 68 5.22 -19.71 6.74
N GLY A 69 5.82 -20.24 5.67
CA GLY A 69 5.21 -20.34 4.35
C GLY A 69 5.36 -19.08 3.47
N LEU A 70 5.95 -18.00 3.99
CA LEU A 70 6.23 -16.78 3.23
C LEU A 70 7.73 -16.44 3.18
N GLU A 71 8.59 -17.32 3.65
CA GLU A 71 10.04 -17.08 3.79
C GLU A 71 10.70 -16.73 2.45
N HIS A 72 10.17 -17.26 1.34
CA HIS A 72 10.69 -16.97 0.00
C HIS A 72 10.29 -15.57 -0.52
N TYR A 73 9.34 -14.93 0.13
CA TYR A 73 8.92 -13.57 -0.24
C TYR A 73 9.66 -12.50 0.55
N TYR A 74 10.23 -12.85 1.70
CA TYR A 74 10.82 -11.91 2.63
C TYR A 74 12.21 -12.36 3.08
N THR A 75 13.20 -11.55 2.80
CA THR A 75 14.55 -11.71 3.37
C THR A 75 14.54 -11.16 4.80
N CYS A 76 13.94 -11.90 5.71
CA CYS A 76 14.05 -11.57 7.13
C CYS A 76 15.20 -12.38 7.72
N ASP A 77 16.04 -11.75 8.53
CA ASP A 77 17.02 -12.48 9.31
C ASP A 77 16.29 -13.50 10.20
N ASN A 78 16.62 -14.78 10.03
CA ASN A 78 16.04 -15.92 10.78
C ASN A 78 14.52 -16.13 10.61
N GLY A 79 13.89 -15.70 9.50
CA GLY A 79 12.47 -15.95 9.25
C GLY A 79 11.49 -15.12 10.10
N PHE A 80 11.97 -14.11 10.80
CA PHE A 80 11.14 -13.22 11.63
C PHE A 80 11.13 -11.80 11.08
N ALA A 81 9.95 -11.20 11.00
CA ALA A 81 9.77 -9.80 10.64
C ALA A 81 9.19 -9.00 11.81
N LEU A 82 9.42 -7.69 11.81
CA LEU A 82 8.75 -6.80 12.75
C LEU A 82 7.25 -6.77 12.46
N TYR A 83 6.45 -6.86 13.49
CA TYR A 83 5.01 -7.00 13.40
C TYR A 83 4.30 -5.99 14.31
N ASN A 84 3.38 -5.24 13.72
CA ASN A 84 2.45 -4.37 14.42
C ASN A 84 1.14 -5.13 14.62
N THR A 85 0.89 -5.61 15.84
CA THR A 85 -0.30 -6.42 16.15
C THR A 85 -1.59 -5.62 16.11
N LYS A 86 -1.53 -4.32 16.34
CA LYS A 86 -2.71 -3.44 16.33
C LYS A 86 -3.38 -3.38 14.95
N TYR A 87 -2.58 -3.45 13.88
CA TYR A 87 -3.03 -3.30 12.51
C TYR A 87 -2.79 -4.50 11.62
N ASN A 88 -2.21 -5.57 12.16
CA ASN A 88 -1.80 -6.76 11.39
C ASN A 88 -0.87 -6.41 10.21
N VAL A 89 0.17 -5.64 10.49
CA VAL A 89 1.11 -5.15 9.49
C VAL A 89 2.51 -5.65 9.76
N ILE A 90 3.20 -6.07 8.70
CA ILE A 90 4.56 -6.62 8.76
C ILE A 90 5.53 -5.69 8.04
N PHE A 91 6.70 -5.51 8.65
CA PHE A 91 7.83 -4.76 8.12
C PHE A 91 8.99 -5.73 7.84
N PRO A 92 9.01 -6.37 6.67
CA PRO A 92 9.93 -7.47 6.39
C PRO A 92 11.38 -7.02 6.14
N HIS A 93 11.60 -5.74 5.87
CA HIS A 93 12.88 -5.18 5.49
C HIS A 93 13.40 -4.13 6.48
N ASP A 94 12.84 -4.10 7.68
CA ASP A 94 13.14 -3.05 8.65
C ASP A 94 13.63 -3.62 9.98
N GLU A 95 14.51 -2.86 10.61
CA GLU A 95 14.94 -3.08 11.97
C GLU A 95 14.28 -2.08 12.91
N ASN A 96 14.06 -2.47 14.16
CA ASN A 96 13.51 -1.60 15.19
C ASN A 96 14.60 -0.68 15.76
N ASN A 97 14.92 0.37 15.02
CA ASN A 97 15.91 1.37 15.41
C ASN A 97 15.49 2.79 15.02
N ILE A 98 16.24 3.77 15.52
CA ILE A 98 15.95 5.20 15.31
C ILE A 98 16.07 5.60 13.82
N ASP A 99 16.95 4.96 13.06
CA ASP A 99 17.13 5.27 11.65
C ASP A 99 15.91 4.86 10.83
N THR A 100 15.31 3.72 11.16
CA THR A 100 14.05 3.29 10.56
C THR A 100 12.90 4.24 10.91
N ILE A 101 12.79 4.68 12.15
CA ILE A 101 11.80 5.69 12.55
C ILE A 101 11.99 6.97 11.75
N ASN A 102 13.21 7.50 11.68
CA ASN A 102 13.53 8.71 10.93
C ASN A 102 13.28 8.54 9.43
N LYS A 103 13.53 7.35 8.87
CA LYS A 103 13.21 7.00 7.49
C LYS A 103 11.71 7.17 7.22
N TYR A 104 10.85 6.63 8.09
CA TYR A 104 9.40 6.74 7.92
C TYR A 104 8.86 8.15 8.15
N ILE A 105 9.41 8.89 9.09
CA ILE A 105 9.07 10.32 9.28
C ILE A 105 9.32 11.09 7.98
N ARG A 106 10.47 10.92 7.33
CA ARG A 106 10.76 11.56 6.04
C ARG A 106 9.82 11.12 4.93
N ARG A 107 9.45 9.83 4.89
CA ARG A 107 8.52 9.29 3.89
C ARG A 107 7.10 9.85 4.07
N PHE A 108 6.62 9.98 5.30
CA PHE A 108 5.30 10.57 5.59
C PHE A 108 5.26 12.08 5.32
N LYS A 109 6.32 12.83 5.66
CA LYS A 109 6.43 14.25 5.28
C LYS A 109 6.29 14.42 3.77
N ARG A 110 6.99 13.59 3.00
CA ARG A 110 6.92 13.59 1.54
C ARG A 110 5.54 13.20 1.02
N LEU A 111 4.91 12.15 1.57
CA LEU A 111 3.57 11.74 1.18
C LEU A 111 2.55 12.85 1.41
N LYS A 112 2.60 13.49 2.57
CA LYS A 112 1.73 14.62 2.91
C LYS A 112 1.92 15.78 1.93
N ASP A 113 3.16 16.15 1.65
CA ASP A 113 3.48 17.21 0.70
C ASP A 113 2.98 16.89 -0.71
N LEU A 114 3.17 15.66 -1.19
CA LEU A 114 2.65 15.21 -2.49
C LEU A 114 1.13 15.33 -2.57
N ILE A 115 0.42 14.91 -1.54
CA ILE A 115 -1.05 14.96 -1.54
C ILE A 115 -1.56 16.41 -1.51
N LEU A 116 -0.95 17.25 -0.69
CA LEU A 116 -1.45 18.61 -0.47
C LEU A 116 -0.96 19.63 -1.50
N ASN A 117 0.30 19.52 -1.96
CA ASN A 117 0.98 20.59 -2.68
C ASN A 117 1.39 20.24 -4.12
N SER A 118 1.44 18.97 -4.50
CA SER A 118 1.83 18.62 -5.87
C SER A 118 0.80 19.11 -6.89
N THR A 119 1.24 19.62 -8.03
CA THR A 119 0.39 20.00 -9.16
C THR A 119 0.13 18.85 -10.14
N GLU A 120 0.90 17.75 -10.03
CA GLU A 120 0.79 16.58 -10.89
C GLU A 120 -0.43 15.72 -10.56
N CYS A 121 -0.87 14.89 -11.51
CA CYS A 121 -1.84 13.85 -11.21
C CYS A 121 -1.18 12.74 -10.37
N LEU A 122 -1.80 12.38 -9.25
CA LEU A 122 -1.36 11.27 -8.40
C LEU A 122 -2.10 9.99 -8.78
N TYR A 123 -1.36 8.90 -8.90
CA TYR A 123 -1.88 7.57 -9.20
C TYR A 123 -1.70 6.70 -7.97
N PHE A 124 -2.78 6.39 -7.27
CA PHE A 124 -2.78 5.46 -6.14
C PHE A 124 -2.96 4.04 -6.69
N ILE A 125 -1.99 3.18 -6.45
CA ILE A 125 -1.98 1.81 -7.00
C ILE A 125 -2.17 0.79 -5.88
N TYR A 126 -3.18 -0.05 -6.08
CA TYR A 126 -3.42 -1.24 -5.29
C TYR A 126 -3.31 -2.48 -6.16
N THR A 127 -2.64 -3.51 -5.66
CA THR A 127 -2.57 -4.81 -6.34
C THR A 127 -3.04 -5.89 -5.39
N SER A 128 -4.09 -6.58 -5.78
CA SER A 128 -4.57 -7.74 -5.05
C SER A 128 -3.68 -8.97 -5.31
N GLN A 129 -3.63 -9.87 -4.33
CA GLN A 129 -3.00 -11.17 -4.50
C GLN A 129 -3.95 -12.26 -4.00
N SER A 130 -4.26 -13.21 -4.90
CA SER A 130 -5.22 -14.27 -4.62
C SER A 130 -4.91 -15.10 -3.38
N SER A 131 -3.63 -15.34 -3.09
CA SER A 131 -3.21 -16.09 -1.90
C SER A 131 -3.45 -15.36 -0.59
N LEU A 132 -3.49 -14.02 -0.62
CA LEU A 132 -3.63 -13.17 0.56
C LEU A 132 -5.07 -12.76 0.82
N GLU A 133 -5.87 -12.67 -0.24
CA GLU A 133 -7.24 -12.17 -0.18
C GLU A 133 -8.28 -13.29 -0.12
N SER A 134 -7.87 -14.53 -0.42
CA SER A 134 -8.74 -15.71 -0.25
C SER A 134 -9.09 -16.02 1.22
N GLY A 135 -8.65 -15.18 2.16
CA GLY A 135 -8.85 -15.39 3.60
C GLY A 135 -7.93 -16.47 4.20
N ASN A 136 -7.04 -17.03 3.40
CA ASN A 136 -6.12 -18.10 3.82
C ASN A 136 -4.84 -17.56 4.47
N PHE A 137 -4.61 -16.24 4.37
CA PHE A 137 -3.47 -15.63 5.03
C PHE A 137 -3.84 -15.17 6.43
N THR A 138 -3.25 -15.82 7.41
CA THR A 138 -3.42 -15.46 8.82
C THR A 138 -2.08 -15.09 9.42
N ILE A 139 -2.07 -14.04 10.24
CA ILE A 139 -0.98 -13.73 11.15
C ILE A 139 -1.49 -14.01 12.55
N ASP A 140 -0.83 -14.87 13.30
CA ASP A 140 -1.27 -15.33 14.63
C ASP A 140 -2.75 -15.80 14.65
N GLY A 141 -3.21 -16.46 13.57
CA GLY A 141 -4.59 -16.95 13.43
C GLY A 141 -5.63 -15.90 13.04
N ASN A 142 -5.25 -14.64 12.86
CA ASN A 142 -6.17 -13.58 12.45
C ASN A 142 -6.17 -13.39 10.93
N ILE A 143 -7.37 -13.29 10.34
CA ILE A 143 -7.54 -12.97 8.91
C ILE A 143 -7.08 -11.54 8.68
N VAL A 144 -6.09 -11.37 7.81
CA VAL A 144 -5.42 -10.08 7.59
C VAL A 144 -6.23 -9.15 6.68
N ILE A 145 -7.10 -9.68 5.81
CA ILE A 145 -7.79 -8.86 4.80
C ILE A 145 -9.27 -9.20 4.76
N LYS A 146 -10.09 -8.15 4.98
CA LYS A 146 -11.53 -8.15 4.73
C LYS A 146 -11.94 -6.81 4.10
N ASP A 147 -12.99 -6.84 3.28
CA ASP A 147 -13.66 -5.65 2.74
C ASP A 147 -12.75 -4.68 1.97
N VAL A 148 -11.88 -5.24 1.12
CA VAL A 148 -10.86 -4.50 0.37
C VAL A 148 -11.47 -3.34 -0.41
N TYR A 149 -12.52 -3.58 -1.21
CA TYR A 149 -13.10 -2.55 -2.08
C TYR A 149 -13.80 -1.43 -1.31
N VAL A 150 -14.49 -1.76 -0.23
CA VAL A 150 -15.13 -0.77 0.65
C VAL A 150 -14.07 0.17 1.23
N THR A 151 -12.95 -0.39 1.66
CA THR A 151 -11.85 0.40 2.23
C THR A 151 -11.12 1.23 1.16
N LEU A 152 -10.90 0.67 -0.02
CA LEU A 152 -10.29 1.42 -1.13
C LEU A 152 -11.18 2.60 -1.56
N THR A 153 -12.50 2.42 -1.56
CA THR A 153 -13.46 3.52 -1.80
C THR A 153 -13.36 4.60 -0.71
N LYS A 154 -13.18 4.21 0.56
CA LYS A 154 -12.93 5.17 1.65
C LYS A 154 -11.63 5.95 1.43
N ILE A 155 -10.54 5.28 1.04
CA ILE A 155 -9.26 5.94 0.70
C ILE A 155 -9.47 6.93 -0.45
N TYR A 156 -10.17 6.49 -1.50
CA TYR A 156 -10.48 7.34 -2.65
C TYR A 156 -11.22 8.62 -2.21
N LYS A 157 -12.30 8.48 -1.45
CA LYS A 157 -13.08 9.62 -0.94
C LYS A 157 -12.28 10.52 -0.01
N LEU A 158 -11.43 9.94 0.84
CA LEU A 158 -10.55 10.70 1.73
C LEU A 158 -9.58 11.57 0.93
N ILE A 159 -8.88 11.01 -0.05
CA ILE A 159 -7.95 11.77 -0.91
C ILE A 159 -8.68 12.89 -1.66
N GLY A 160 -9.90 12.63 -2.14
CA GLY A 160 -10.74 13.59 -2.86
C GLY A 160 -11.10 14.85 -2.07
N LYS A 161 -11.08 14.80 -0.71
CA LYS A 161 -11.27 15.99 0.14
C LYS A 161 -10.11 16.99 0.05
N PHE A 162 -8.93 16.51 -0.29
CA PHE A 162 -7.70 17.30 -0.29
C PHE A 162 -7.17 17.59 -1.70
N ARG A 163 -7.66 16.82 -2.71
CA ARG A 163 -7.09 16.86 -4.04
C ARG A 163 -8.11 16.49 -5.11
N ASN A 164 -8.08 17.22 -6.25
CA ASN A 164 -8.93 16.97 -7.41
C ASN A 164 -8.21 16.24 -8.56
N LYS A 165 -6.86 16.25 -8.61
CA LYS A 165 -6.06 15.60 -9.64
C LYS A 165 -5.46 14.29 -9.12
N TYR A 166 -6.26 13.23 -9.09
CA TYR A 166 -5.79 11.89 -8.70
C TYR A 166 -6.63 10.81 -9.38
N LYS A 167 -6.06 9.62 -9.45
CA LYS A 167 -6.73 8.39 -9.90
C LYS A 167 -6.34 7.25 -8.98
N MET A 168 -7.23 6.28 -8.81
CA MET A 168 -6.95 5.03 -8.15
C MET A 168 -6.95 3.92 -9.19
N ILE A 169 -5.94 3.06 -9.16
CA ILE A 169 -5.78 1.96 -10.09
C ILE A 169 -5.72 0.67 -9.28
N LEU A 170 -6.66 -0.19 -9.55
CA LEU A 170 -6.80 -1.48 -8.88
C LEU A 170 -6.42 -2.58 -9.87
N PHE A 171 -5.44 -3.39 -9.50
CA PHE A 171 -5.08 -4.59 -10.21
C PHE A 171 -5.59 -5.78 -9.41
N ASP A 172 -6.66 -6.42 -9.91
CA ASP A 172 -7.34 -7.49 -9.20
C ASP A 172 -7.16 -8.84 -9.91
N ALA A 173 -6.71 -9.84 -9.13
CA ALA A 173 -6.52 -11.21 -9.58
C ALA A 173 -7.69 -12.14 -9.20
N ILE A 174 -8.66 -11.67 -8.39
CA ILE A 174 -9.58 -12.54 -7.66
C ILE A 174 -11.00 -12.47 -8.15
N GLN A 175 -11.50 -11.30 -8.52
CA GLN A 175 -12.92 -11.11 -8.79
C GLN A 175 -13.25 -11.07 -10.28
N ASP A 176 -14.31 -11.79 -10.67
CA ASP A 176 -14.78 -11.80 -12.05
C ASP A 176 -15.58 -10.56 -12.44
N GLU A 177 -16.19 -9.87 -11.48
CA GLU A 177 -16.92 -8.63 -11.73
C GLU A 177 -16.53 -7.52 -10.75
N PRO A 178 -16.38 -6.27 -11.23
CA PRO A 178 -16.14 -5.15 -10.33
C PRO A 178 -17.37 -4.90 -9.47
N PRO A 179 -17.19 -4.62 -8.17
CA PRO A 179 -18.30 -4.15 -7.34
C PRO A 179 -18.93 -2.88 -7.93
N GLU A 180 -20.23 -2.71 -7.79
CA GLU A 180 -21.00 -1.54 -8.25
C GLU A 180 -20.53 -0.18 -7.66
N LEU A 181 -19.56 -0.21 -6.75
CA LEU A 181 -19.06 0.92 -5.97
C LEU A 181 -17.87 1.65 -6.59
N LEU A 182 -17.45 1.29 -7.82
CA LEU A 182 -16.30 1.94 -8.43
C LEU A 182 -16.70 3.32 -8.96
N GLU A 183 -16.11 4.33 -8.36
CA GLU A 183 -16.25 5.74 -8.75
C GLU A 183 -15.57 6.00 -10.12
N LYS A 184 -15.97 7.06 -10.85
CA LYS A 184 -15.48 7.35 -12.21
C LYS A 184 -13.95 7.44 -12.36
N ASN A 185 -13.22 7.73 -11.29
CA ASN A 185 -11.76 7.85 -11.30
C ASN A 185 -11.05 6.63 -10.69
N ILE A 186 -11.78 5.56 -10.39
CA ILE A 186 -11.23 4.27 -9.99
C ILE A 186 -11.20 3.38 -11.23
N ILE A 187 -10.02 2.90 -11.60
CA ILE A 187 -9.81 2.07 -12.79
C ILE A 187 -9.46 0.66 -12.32
N LEU A 188 -10.28 -0.30 -12.71
CA LEU A 188 -10.05 -1.70 -12.41
C LEU A 188 -9.44 -2.41 -13.61
N TYR A 189 -8.33 -3.11 -13.37
CA TYR A 189 -7.73 -4.06 -14.31
C TYR A 189 -7.79 -5.47 -13.75
N LYS A 190 -8.34 -6.39 -14.51
CA LYS A 190 -8.25 -7.82 -14.19
C LYS A 190 -6.85 -8.33 -14.51
N LEU A 191 -6.24 -8.98 -13.54
CA LEU A 191 -4.99 -9.70 -13.71
C LEU A 191 -5.30 -11.17 -14.02
N ASN A 192 -4.76 -11.69 -15.12
CA ASN A 192 -4.75 -13.12 -15.34
C ASN A 192 -3.88 -13.80 -14.28
N LYS A 193 -4.19 -15.06 -13.93
CA LYS A 193 -3.52 -15.83 -12.86
C LYS A 193 -1.98 -15.91 -12.93
N CYS A 194 -1.38 -15.42 -13.99
CA CYS A 194 0.07 -15.45 -14.24
C CYS A 194 0.78 -14.13 -13.90
N ASN A 195 0.20 -13.29 -13.15
CA ASN A 195 0.70 -12.12 -12.41
C ASN A 195 2.14 -11.71 -12.61
N SER A 196 2.58 -11.49 -13.81
CA SER A 196 3.85 -10.82 -14.02
C SER A 196 3.62 -9.31 -14.18
N TRP A 197 4.39 -8.55 -13.49
CA TRP A 197 4.51 -7.08 -13.64
C TRP A 197 4.71 -6.65 -15.08
N VAL A 198 5.31 -7.54 -15.89
CA VAL A 198 5.53 -7.40 -17.32
C VAL A 198 4.21 -7.13 -18.06
N GLU A 199 3.08 -7.63 -17.57
CA GLU A 199 1.78 -7.43 -18.21
C GLU A 199 1.10 -6.11 -17.85
N LEU A 200 1.39 -5.57 -16.66
CA LEU A 200 0.77 -4.32 -16.18
C LEU A 200 1.33 -3.08 -16.86
N LEU A 201 2.62 -3.05 -17.08
CA LEU A 201 3.31 -1.90 -17.67
C LEU A 201 2.80 -1.58 -19.09
N PRO A 202 2.66 -2.56 -20.01
CA PRO A 202 2.06 -2.31 -21.32
C PRO A 202 0.61 -1.79 -21.24
N GLN A 203 -0.19 -2.31 -20.32
CA GLN A 203 -1.57 -1.87 -20.15
C GLN A 203 -1.65 -0.42 -19.66
N MET A 204 -0.82 -0.04 -18.69
CA MET A 204 -0.78 1.34 -18.21
C MET A 204 -0.34 2.31 -19.31
N LYS A 205 0.64 1.94 -20.13
CA LYS A 205 1.04 2.72 -21.32
C LYS A 205 -0.09 2.84 -22.33
N LYS A 206 -0.73 1.72 -22.68
CA LYS A 206 -1.85 1.68 -23.63
C LYS A 206 -3.00 2.61 -23.22
N HIS A 207 -3.24 2.77 -21.93
CA HIS A 207 -4.30 3.62 -21.39
C HIS A 207 -3.81 5.03 -20.99
N ASN A 208 -2.60 5.43 -21.40
CA ASN A 208 -1.99 6.73 -21.08
C ASN A 208 -1.97 7.04 -19.57
N LEU A 209 -1.83 6.03 -18.75
CA LEU A 209 -1.76 6.18 -17.29
C LEU A 209 -0.37 6.55 -16.80
N ILE A 210 0.63 6.26 -17.63
CA ILE A 210 2.02 6.64 -17.45
C ILE A 210 2.56 7.13 -18.78
N SER A 211 3.45 8.11 -18.72
CA SER A 211 4.17 8.57 -19.92
C SER A 211 5.05 7.44 -20.48
N PRO A 212 5.23 7.39 -21.81
CA PRO A 212 6.08 6.40 -22.45
C PRO A 212 7.52 6.46 -22.00
#